data_67335c7045967ba5141f2bc4cf5cca8c
#
_entry.id   67335c7045967ba5141f2bc4cf5cca8c
#
_cell.length_a   1.000
_cell.length_b   1.000
_cell.length_c   1.000
_cell.angle_alpha   90.00
_cell.angle_beta   90.00
_cell.angle_gamma   90.00
#
_symmetry.space_group_name_H-M   'P 1'
#
loop_
_entity.id
_entity.type
_entity.pdbx_description
1 polymer ?
#
loop_
_entity_poly.entity_id
_entity_poly.type
_entity_poly.pdbx_seq_one_letter_code
_entity_poly.pdbx_strand_id
1 'polypeptide(L)'
;SVNESGCVDIDTGALIFSTDIMKSLYSLIETDADYDRNVNERTRLSLYADFLYPLASDSTLEDFYRENPEGEFCPELTAARTRVWEVLRPYRMKLLRLAPAKFIHFGTTREILELMNGGVDEYHYLGWSRKVGSSIRSDVSGYNSVLSGRASVGKDCYLE
;
A
#
# COMPACT_ATOMS: atom_id res chain seq x y z
N SER A 1 17.49 -0.43 6.85
CA SER A 1 18.96 -0.54 6.88
C SER A 1 19.47 -0.99 5.52
N VAL A 2 20.67 -0.55 5.14
CA VAL A 2 21.37 -1.00 3.93
C VAL A 2 22.05 -2.34 4.26
N ASN A 3 21.90 -3.34 3.39
CA ASN A 3 22.59 -4.61 3.55
C ASN A 3 24.08 -4.52 3.13
N GLU A 4 24.83 -5.61 3.32
CA GLU A 4 26.27 -5.68 2.97
C GLU A 4 26.57 -5.42 1.49
N SER A 5 25.60 -5.63 0.60
CA SER A 5 25.70 -5.36 -0.83
C SER A 5 25.29 -3.93 -1.22
N GLY A 6 25.01 -3.07 -0.27
CA GLY A 6 24.57 -1.71 -0.53
C GLY A 6 23.09 -1.58 -0.95
N CYS A 7 22.30 -2.64 -0.83
CA CYS A 7 20.88 -2.65 -1.17
C CYS A 7 19.99 -2.43 0.05
N VAL A 8 18.79 -1.92 -0.19
CA VAL A 8 17.72 -1.79 0.81
C VAL A 8 16.54 -2.68 0.43
N ASP A 9 15.86 -3.21 1.43
CA ASP A 9 14.58 -3.88 1.20
C ASP A 9 13.51 -2.82 0.92
N ILE A 10 12.68 -3.05 -0.08
CA ILE A 10 11.53 -2.22 -0.41
C ILE A 10 10.28 -2.90 0.15
N ASP A 11 9.51 -2.19 0.95
CA ASP A 11 8.22 -2.64 1.43
C ASP A 11 7.21 -2.65 0.27
N THR A 12 6.53 -3.77 0.08
CA THR A 12 5.52 -3.95 -0.97
C THR A 12 4.12 -3.55 -0.50
N GLY A 13 3.94 -3.19 0.76
CA GLY A 13 2.63 -2.91 1.36
C GLY A 13 1.75 -4.15 1.54
N ALA A 14 2.25 -5.35 1.25
CA ALA A 14 1.51 -6.60 1.39
C ALA A 14 1.79 -7.25 2.74
N LEU A 15 0.73 -7.46 3.54
CA LEU A 15 0.81 -8.01 4.88
C LEU A 15 -0.13 -9.21 5.02
N ILE A 16 0.33 -10.24 5.73
CA ILE A 16 -0.47 -11.41 6.07
C ILE A 16 -0.59 -11.48 7.59
N PHE A 17 -1.80 -11.29 8.09
CA PHE A 17 -2.10 -11.43 9.51
C PHE A 17 -2.68 -12.82 9.83
N SER A 18 -2.26 -13.39 10.95
CA SER A 18 -2.92 -14.58 11.49
C SER A 18 -4.33 -14.24 12.00
N THR A 19 -5.18 -15.27 12.11
CA THR A 19 -6.53 -15.09 12.68
C THR A 19 -6.49 -14.52 14.10
N ASP A 20 -5.46 -14.85 14.88
CA ASP A 20 -5.34 -14.35 16.25
C ASP A 20 -5.02 -12.85 16.29
N ILE A 21 -4.13 -12.38 15.43
CA ILE A 21 -3.89 -10.92 15.26
C ILE A 21 -5.18 -10.22 14.82
N MET A 22 -5.91 -10.79 13.87
CA MET A 22 -7.17 -10.21 13.40
C MET A 22 -8.22 -10.11 14.52
N LYS A 23 -8.33 -11.11 15.39
CA LYS A 23 -9.20 -11.05 16.58
C LYS A 23 -8.75 -9.98 17.57
N SER A 24 -7.44 -9.87 17.80
CA SER A 24 -6.89 -8.83 18.67
C SER A 24 -7.14 -7.42 18.12
N LEU A 25 -6.99 -7.22 16.82
CA LEU A 25 -7.34 -5.96 16.17
C LEU A 25 -8.85 -5.68 16.25
N TYR A 26 -9.70 -6.70 16.06
CA TYR A 26 -11.14 -6.54 16.17
C TYR A 26 -11.57 -6.09 17.57
N SER A 27 -10.91 -6.56 18.64
CA SER A 27 -11.21 -6.14 20.00
C SER A 27 -11.02 -4.63 20.25
N LEU A 28 -10.30 -3.94 19.36
CA LEU A 28 -10.15 -2.48 19.44
C LEU A 28 -11.39 -1.71 18.96
N ILE A 29 -12.31 -2.39 18.27
CA ILE A 29 -13.52 -1.81 17.65
C ILE A 29 -14.78 -2.64 17.92
N GLU A 30 -14.75 -3.52 18.91
CA GLU A 30 -15.83 -4.48 19.17
C GLU A 30 -17.11 -3.82 19.68
N THR A 31 -16.99 -2.71 20.40
CA THR A 31 -18.15 -1.91 20.85
C THR A 31 -18.24 -0.61 20.06
N ASP A 32 -19.45 -0.02 19.98
CA ASP A 32 -19.66 1.29 19.34
C ASP A 32 -18.74 2.36 19.97
N ALA A 33 -18.58 2.35 21.28
CA ALA A 33 -17.71 3.28 21.98
C ALA A 33 -16.21 3.10 21.64
N ASP A 34 -15.75 1.86 21.44
CA ASP A 34 -14.40 1.57 21.02
C ASP A 34 -14.20 1.93 19.55
N TYR A 35 -15.20 1.65 18.72
CA TYR A 35 -15.18 2.06 17.31
C TYR A 35 -15.04 3.59 17.19
N ASP A 36 -15.91 4.35 17.83
CA ASP A 36 -15.90 5.82 17.80
C ASP A 36 -14.57 6.40 18.32
N ARG A 37 -13.97 5.74 19.31
CA ARG A 37 -12.69 6.14 19.90
C ARG A 37 -11.50 5.93 18.95
N ASN A 38 -11.47 4.82 18.22
CA ASN A 38 -10.32 4.38 17.45
C ASN A 38 -10.46 4.67 15.95
N VAL A 39 -11.69 4.80 15.43
CA VAL A 39 -11.96 5.02 14.00
C VAL A 39 -12.54 6.42 13.81
N ASN A 40 -11.68 7.41 13.76
CA ASN A 40 -12.07 8.79 13.55
C ASN A 40 -10.93 9.62 12.94
N GLU A 41 -11.28 10.79 12.39
CA GLU A 41 -10.30 11.68 11.73
C GLU A 41 -9.26 12.27 12.69
N ARG A 42 -9.49 12.23 13.97
CA ARG A 42 -8.58 12.81 14.96
C ARG A 42 -7.43 11.89 15.33
N THR A 43 -7.70 10.61 15.49
CA THR A 43 -6.66 9.61 15.78
C THR A 43 -5.91 9.17 14.53
N ARG A 44 -6.59 8.99 13.39
CA ARG A 44 -6.03 8.61 12.08
C ARG A 44 -4.93 7.57 12.17
N LEU A 45 -5.24 6.43 12.79
CA LEU A 45 -4.29 5.31 12.89
C LEU A 45 -3.89 4.81 11.50
N SER A 46 -2.60 4.66 11.27
CA SER A 46 -2.04 4.19 10.01
C SER A 46 -1.49 2.77 10.11
N LEU A 47 -1.46 2.08 8.98
CA LEU A 47 -0.93 0.72 8.92
C LEU A 47 0.55 0.68 9.35
N TYR A 48 1.36 1.54 8.80
CA TYR A 48 2.81 1.52 8.99
C TYR A 48 3.23 2.07 10.35
N ALA A 49 2.78 3.27 10.68
CA ALA A 49 3.18 3.94 11.90
C ALA A 49 2.54 3.34 13.16
N ASP A 50 1.32 2.79 13.05
CA ASP A 50 0.57 2.40 14.24
C ASP A 50 0.40 0.89 14.39
N PHE A 51 0.10 0.15 13.31
CA PHE A 51 -0.15 -1.29 13.45
C PHE A 51 1.10 -2.16 13.26
N LEU A 52 2.08 -1.74 12.46
CA LEU A 52 3.32 -2.51 12.29
C LEU A 52 4.36 -2.23 13.35
N TYR A 53 4.41 -1.02 13.88
CA TYR A 53 5.43 -0.60 14.84
C TYR A 53 5.49 -1.50 16.09
N PRO A 54 4.37 -1.85 16.76
CA PRO A 54 4.40 -2.74 17.92
C PRO A 54 4.91 -4.17 17.62
N LEU A 55 4.84 -4.59 16.36
CA LEU A 55 5.27 -5.93 15.93
C LEU A 55 6.79 -6.03 15.72
N ALA A 56 7.49 -4.91 15.61
CA ALA A 56 8.94 -4.88 15.48
C ALA A 56 9.61 -5.29 16.81
N SER A 57 10.63 -6.14 16.73
CA SER A 57 11.27 -6.71 17.92
C SER A 57 12.00 -5.67 18.77
N ASP A 58 12.54 -4.65 18.14
CA ASP A 58 13.36 -3.58 18.71
C ASP A 58 12.58 -2.29 19.04
N SER A 59 11.27 -2.28 18.79
CA SER A 59 10.42 -1.13 19.12
C SER A 59 10.13 -1.02 20.61
N THR A 60 9.99 0.20 21.10
CA THR A 60 9.58 0.53 22.46
C THR A 60 8.30 1.35 22.46
N LEU A 61 7.53 1.31 23.55
CA LEU A 61 6.31 2.11 23.68
C LEU A 61 6.62 3.61 23.68
N GLU A 62 7.76 4.00 24.26
CA GLU A 62 8.18 5.41 24.31
C GLU A 62 8.48 5.95 22.91
N ASP A 63 9.21 5.20 22.09
CA ASP A 63 9.48 5.57 20.69
C ASP A 63 8.20 5.55 19.85
N PHE A 64 7.30 4.60 20.11
CA PHE A 64 6.01 4.52 19.44
C PHE A 64 5.17 5.79 19.65
N TYR A 65 5.19 6.36 20.85
CA TYR A 65 4.49 7.63 21.10
C TYR A 65 5.08 8.82 20.33
N ARG A 66 6.34 8.73 19.92
CA ARG A 66 7.05 9.77 19.17
C ARG A 66 7.01 9.58 17.67
N GLU A 67 6.53 8.41 17.21
CA GLU A 67 6.44 8.12 15.77
C GLU A 67 5.51 9.13 15.08
N ASN A 68 5.90 9.57 13.88
CA ASN A 68 5.14 10.57 13.15
C ASN A 68 3.74 10.05 12.80
N PRO A 69 2.67 10.75 13.20
CA PRO A 69 1.31 10.35 12.90
C PRO A 69 0.89 10.77 11.48
N GLU A 70 -0.14 10.14 10.95
CA GLU A 70 -0.84 10.60 9.74
C GLU A 70 -1.58 11.93 9.95
N GLY A 71 -2.02 12.21 11.18
CA GLY A 71 -2.66 13.45 11.59
C GLY A 71 -1.76 14.29 12.49
N GLU A 72 -2.33 14.80 13.56
CA GLU A 72 -1.63 15.60 14.56
C GLU A 72 -1.45 14.81 15.86
N PHE A 73 -0.39 15.13 16.60
CA PHE A 73 -0.24 14.61 17.96
C PHE A 73 -1.36 15.12 18.86
N CYS A 74 -2.07 14.18 19.48
CA CYS A 74 -3.14 14.50 20.43
C CYS A 74 -3.23 13.42 21.52
N PRO A 75 -3.89 13.72 22.66
CA PRO A 75 -4.07 12.74 23.73
C PRO A 75 -4.81 11.50 23.29
N GLU A 76 -5.77 11.64 22.38
CA GLU A 76 -6.57 10.54 21.85
C GLU A 76 -5.71 9.58 21.02
N LEU A 77 -4.78 10.09 20.21
CA LEU A 77 -3.80 9.27 19.49
C LEU A 77 -2.90 8.50 20.45
N THR A 78 -2.41 9.16 21.51
CA THR A 78 -1.57 8.49 22.53
C THR A 78 -2.35 7.35 23.21
N ALA A 79 -3.61 7.58 23.56
CA ALA A 79 -4.48 6.55 24.15
C ALA A 79 -4.74 5.39 23.17
N ALA A 80 -5.01 5.69 21.89
CA ALA A 80 -5.19 4.68 20.86
C ALA A 80 -3.91 3.87 20.63
N ARG A 81 -2.75 4.51 20.56
CA ARG A 81 -1.44 3.85 20.45
C ARG A 81 -1.15 2.91 21.62
N THR A 82 -1.51 3.32 22.84
CA THR A 82 -1.39 2.45 24.02
C THR A 82 -2.18 1.16 23.83
N ARG A 83 -3.42 1.27 23.40
CA ARG A 83 -4.29 0.11 23.16
C ARG A 83 -3.77 -0.78 22.03
N VAL A 84 -3.35 -0.19 20.92
CA VAL A 84 -2.74 -0.92 19.80
C VAL A 84 -1.49 -1.66 20.26
N TRP A 85 -0.65 -1.02 21.06
CA TRP A 85 0.54 -1.65 21.64
C TRP A 85 0.18 -2.85 22.51
N GLU A 86 -0.77 -2.71 23.44
CA GLU A 86 -1.20 -3.79 24.34
C GLU A 86 -1.66 -5.03 23.58
N VAL A 87 -2.44 -4.85 22.51
CA VAL A 87 -2.99 -5.98 21.75
C VAL A 87 -2.02 -6.59 20.73
N LEU A 88 -1.06 -5.82 20.21
CA LEU A 88 -0.16 -6.30 19.17
C LEU A 88 1.22 -6.70 19.67
N ARG A 89 1.72 -6.13 20.75
CA ARG A 89 3.05 -6.41 21.28
C ARG A 89 3.33 -7.89 21.61
N PRO A 90 2.34 -8.74 21.97
CA PRO A 90 2.56 -10.17 22.14
C PRO A 90 2.95 -10.91 20.86
N TYR A 91 2.65 -10.35 19.69
CA TYR A 91 2.95 -10.94 18.40
C TYR A 91 4.31 -10.49 17.86
N ARG A 92 4.77 -11.18 16.80
CA ARG A 92 6.03 -10.87 16.11
C ARG A 92 5.84 -10.84 14.62
N MET A 93 6.42 -9.86 13.98
CA MET A 93 6.48 -9.77 12.53
C MET A 93 7.57 -10.69 11.97
N LYS A 94 7.24 -11.38 10.89
CA LYS A 94 8.21 -12.13 10.08
C LYS A 94 8.35 -11.46 8.73
N LEU A 95 9.55 -11.02 8.40
CA LEU A 95 9.85 -10.48 7.09
C LEU A 95 9.98 -11.61 6.07
N LEU A 96 9.23 -11.52 4.98
CA LEU A 96 9.35 -12.40 3.81
C LEU A 96 10.02 -11.61 2.68
N ARG A 97 11.25 -11.97 2.35
CA ARG A 97 11.96 -11.39 1.21
C ARG A 97 11.64 -12.14 -0.06
N LEU A 98 11.18 -11.42 -1.06
CA LEU A 98 10.93 -11.94 -2.40
C LEU A 98 12.11 -11.59 -3.29
N ALA A 99 12.85 -12.59 -3.76
CA ALA A 99 13.99 -12.40 -4.65
C ALA A 99 14.17 -13.64 -5.55
N PRO A 100 14.36 -13.47 -6.89
CA PRO A 100 14.30 -12.18 -7.59
C PRO A 100 12.87 -11.61 -7.66
N ALA A 101 12.74 -10.30 -7.59
CA ALA A 101 11.45 -9.62 -7.68
C ALA A 101 11.57 -8.29 -8.43
N LYS A 102 10.49 -7.85 -9.04
CA LYS A 102 10.34 -6.51 -9.62
C LYS A 102 9.18 -5.82 -8.90
N PHE A 103 9.43 -4.61 -8.42
CA PHE A 103 8.42 -3.80 -7.74
C PHE A 103 7.94 -2.71 -8.69
N ILE A 104 6.63 -2.66 -8.92
CA ILE A 104 5.99 -1.65 -9.75
C ILE A 104 5.06 -0.86 -8.82
N HIS A 105 5.35 0.41 -8.62
CA HIS A 105 4.58 1.29 -7.76
C HIS A 105 3.58 2.11 -8.56
N PHE A 106 2.33 2.12 -8.11
CA PHE A 106 1.25 2.95 -8.65
C PHE A 106 0.71 3.85 -7.55
N GLY A 107 1.37 4.96 -7.29
CA GLY A 107 0.95 5.94 -6.31
C GLY A 107 -0.10 6.91 -6.84
N THR A 108 -0.18 7.07 -8.16
CA THR A 108 -1.10 8.01 -8.81
C THR A 108 -1.67 7.42 -10.10
N THR A 109 -2.85 7.91 -10.50
CA THR A 109 -3.46 7.58 -11.80
C THR A 109 -2.53 7.94 -12.97
N ARG A 110 -1.72 8.99 -12.83
CA ARG A 110 -0.76 9.41 -13.84
C ARG A 110 0.31 8.34 -14.08
N GLU A 111 0.86 7.73 -13.04
CA GLU A 111 1.86 6.66 -13.15
C GLU A 111 1.28 5.43 -13.86
N ILE A 112 0.00 5.10 -13.60
CA ILE A 112 -0.69 4.04 -14.34
C ILE A 112 -0.79 4.39 -15.83
N LEU A 113 -1.18 5.62 -16.19
CA LEU A 113 -1.26 6.06 -17.58
C LEU A 113 0.11 6.04 -18.25
N GLU A 114 1.16 6.50 -17.59
CA GLU A 114 2.54 6.47 -18.10
C GLU A 114 3.02 5.05 -18.37
N LEU A 115 2.74 4.11 -17.46
CA LEU A 115 3.04 2.68 -17.68
C LEU A 115 2.27 2.13 -18.88
N MET A 116 0.96 2.34 -18.93
CA MET A 116 0.10 1.80 -19.99
C MET A 116 0.42 2.41 -21.37
N ASN A 117 0.86 3.65 -21.42
CA ASN A 117 1.22 4.33 -22.67
C ASN A 117 2.64 4.05 -23.16
N GLY A 118 3.60 3.85 -22.27
CA GLY A 118 5.01 3.75 -22.64
C GLY A 118 5.73 2.51 -22.17
N GLY A 119 5.32 1.91 -21.05
CA GLY A 119 6.09 0.90 -20.35
C GLY A 119 5.52 -0.51 -20.37
N VAL A 120 4.29 -0.70 -20.85
CA VAL A 120 3.60 -2.00 -20.75
C VAL A 120 4.32 -3.14 -21.47
N ASP A 121 5.03 -2.86 -22.55
CA ASP A 121 5.75 -3.86 -23.34
C ASP A 121 6.92 -4.51 -22.56
N GLU A 122 7.47 -3.82 -21.56
CA GLU A 122 8.49 -4.39 -20.67
C GLU A 122 7.93 -5.49 -19.75
N TYR A 123 6.62 -5.56 -19.62
CA TYR A 123 5.90 -6.49 -18.74
C TYR A 123 5.15 -7.59 -19.48
N HIS A 124 5.48 -7.84 -20.76
CA HIS A 124 4.85 -8.89 -21.56
C HIS A 124 4.93 -10.28 -20.90
N TYR A 125 5.94 -10.55 -20.07
CA TYR A 125 6.07 -11.79 -19.31
C TYR A 125 4.97 -11.97 -18.24
N LEU A 126 4.27 -10.90 -17.86
CA LEU A 126 3.06 -10.93 -17.02
C LEU A 126 1.77 -11.10 -17.86
N GLY A 127 1.88 -11.27 -19.16
CA GLY A 127 0.76 -11.30 -20.09
C GLY A 127 0.25 -9.90 -20.50
N TRP A 128 0.94 -8.85 -20.08
CA TRP A 128 0.60 -7.47 -20.45
C TRP A 128 1.12 -7.16 -21.85
N SER A 129 0.29 -6.52 -22.66
CA SER A 129 0.65 -6.11 -24.00
C SER A 129 -0.31 -5.05 -24.51
N ARG A 130 0.13 -4.29 -25.51
CA ARG A 130 -0.76 -3.42 -26.27
C ARG A 130 -1.65 -4.27 -27.15
N LYS A 131 -2.94 -4.27 -26.87
CA LYS A 131 -3.94 -5.02 -27.66
C LYS A 131 -5.03 -4.09 -28.17
N VAL A 132 -4.68 -3.24 -29.11
CA VAL A 132 -5.65 -2.40 -29.81
C VAL A 132 -5.83 -2.95 -31.21
N GLY A 133 -7.07 -3.28 -31.59
CA GLY A 133 -7.41 -3.87 -32.88
C GLY A 133 -7.38 -2.88 -34.04
N SER A 134 -7.08 -1.62 -33.80
CA SER A 134 -7.05 -0.54 -34.78
C SER A 134 -5.70 0.17 -34.79
N SER A 135 -5.35 0.80 -35.94
CA SER A 135 -4.18 1.65 -36.00
C SER A 135 -4.40 2.91 -35.16
N ILE A 136 -3.52 3.13 -34.20
CA ILE A 136 -3.55 4.29 -33.31
C ILE A 136 -2.17 4.96 -33.27
N ARG A 137 -2.12 6.19 -32.76
CA ARG A 137 -0.88 6.92 -32.57
C ARG A 137 0.02 6.21 -31.55
N SER A 138 1.32 6.44 -31.66
CA SER A 138 2.32 5.83 -30.78
C SER A 138 2.23 6.27 -29.30
N ASP A 139 1.57 7.41 -29.07
CA ASP A 139 1.34 7.97 -27.72
C ASP A 139 -0.02 7.55 -27.12
N VAL A 140 -0.66 6.55 -27.70
CA VAL A 140 -1.91 5.95 -27.22
C VAL A 140 -1.71 4.44 -27.06
N SER A 141 -2.23 3.89 -26.02
CA SER A 141 -2.25 2.45 -25.77
C SER A 141 -3.64 1.98 -25.34
N GLY A 142 -3.85 0.67 -25.29
CA GLY A 142 -5.12 0.13 -24.86
C GLY A 142 -5.09 -1.39 -24.74
N TYR A 143 -6.17 -1.94 -24.23
CA TYR A 143 -6.39 -3.35 -24.07
C TYR A 143 -7.78 -3.74 -24.56
N ASN A 144 -7.86 -4.81 -25.37
CA ASN A 144 -9.12 -5.33 -25.93
C ASN A 144 -9.99 -4.30 -26.67
N SER A 145 -9.42 -3.22 -27.17
CA SER A 145 -10.15 -2.11 -27.76
C SER A 145 -10.16 -2.19 -29.28
N VAL A 146 -11.30 -1.85 -29.88
CA VAL A 146 -11.46 -1.71 -31.33
C VAL A 146 -12.07 -0.34 -31.64
N LEU A 147 -11.36 0.50 -32.39
CA LEU A 147 -11.85 1.80 -32.80
C LEU A 147 -12.56 1.70 -34.15
N SER A 148 -13.78 2.22 -34.24
CA SER A 148 -14.54 2.26 -35.51
C SER A 148 -14.37 3.61 -36.21
N GLY A 149 -14.28 3.54 -37.50
CA GLY A 149 -14.18 4.50 -38.61
C GLY A 149 -14.00 5.99 -38.39
N ARG A 150 -14.61 6.63 -37.42
CA ARG A 150 -14.54 8.09 -37.19
C ARG A 150 -14.07 8.45 -35.75
N ALA A 151 -13.57 7.49 -35.02
CA ALA A 151 -13.06 7.78 -33.69
C ALA A 151 -11.75 8.57 -33.77
N SER A 152 -11.64 9.62 -32.97
CA SER A 152 -10.41 10.38 -32.77
C SER A 152 -9.96 10.23 -31.32
N VAL A 153 -8.72 9.79 -31.14
CA VAL A 153 -8.13 9.62 -29.81
C VAL A 153 -7.08 10.70 -29.61
N GLY A 154 -7.17 11.42 -28.48
CA GLY A 154 -6.17 12.41 -28.09
C GLY A 154 -4.84 11.74 -27.72
N LYS A 155 -3.84 12.57 -27.44
CA LYS A 155 -2.56 12.08 -26.92
C LYS A 155 -2.70 11.62 -25.46
N ASP A 156 -1.77 10.80 -25.01
CA ASP A 156 -1.68 10.32 -23.61
C ASP A 156 -2.97 9.63 -23.12
N CYS A 157 -3.66 8.88 -24.01
CA CYS A 157 -4.86 8.15 -23.71
C CYS A 157 -4.59 6.65 -23.57
N TYR A 158 -5.32 6.01 -22.66
CA TYR A 158 -5.46 4.56 -22.57
C TYR A 158 -6.90 4.17 -22.91
N LEU A 159 -7.05 3.10 -23.70
CA LEU A 159 -8.35 2.60 -24.17
C LEU A 159 -8.60 1.19 -23.64
N GLU A 160 -9.78 0.93 -23.13
CA GLU A 160 -10.24 -0.38 -22.66
C GLU A 160 -11.65 -0.68 -23.14
#